data_f27cb9b815220b1c06b4e1c7d25f4fd0
#
_entry.id   f27cb9b815220b1c06b4e1c7d25f4fd0
#
_cell.length_a   1.000
_cell.length_b   1.000
_cell.length_c   1.000
_cell.angle_alpha   90.00
_cell.angle_beta   90.00
_cell.angle_gamma   90.00
#
_symmetry.space_group_name_H-M   'P 1'
#
loop_
_entity.id
_entity.type
_entity.pdbx_description
1 polymer ?
#
loop_
_entity_poly.entity_id
_entity_poly.type
_entity_poly.pdbx_seq_one_letter_code
_entity_poly.pdbx_strand_id
1 'polypeptide(L)'
;MDSAAHHWSRQEMTLVRVNSAKKVVVAQVHVKNATTPPLKVFWNKGKLTAGFRSSFTDPVINNFTVLENVPLGVPFKITLHVTKAGSVTINALCEGRKSDCPALKLDSTWRDRIFQFHGGVYNQIDYNAKTALDDGSVCVIRSLETTHE
;
A
#
# COMPACT_ATOMS: atom_id res chain seq x y z
N MET A 1 -12.09 -16.13 -13.77
CA MET A 1 -12.34 -14.70 -13.41
C MET A 1 -13.10 -14.69 -12.10
N ASP A 2 -12.59 -13.96 -11.16
CA ASP A 2 -13.35 -13.72 -9.94
C ASP A 2 -14.58 -12.89 -10.29
N SER A 3 -15.77 -13.41 -10.01
CA SER A 3 -17.05 -12.73 -10.29
C SER A 3 -17.38 -11.68 -9.24
N ALA A 4 -16.62 -11.60 -8.17
CA ALA A 4 -16.83 -10.68 -7.06
C ALA A 4 -16.85 -9.23 -7.52
N ALA A 5 -17.75 -8.45 -6.95
CA ALA A 5 -17.88 -7.03 -7.22
C ALA A 5 -17.00 -6.17 -6.33
N HIS A 6 -16.60 -6.71 -5.18
CA HIS A 6 -15.82 -6.03 -4.16
C HIS A 6 -14.66 -6.89 -3.68
N HIS A 7 -13.50 -6.26 -3.54
CA HIS A 7 -12.28 -6.88 -3.06
C HIS A 7 -11.69 -6.04 -1.94
N TRP A 8 -11.42 -6.67 -0.81
CA TRP A 8 -10.93 -6.01 0.40
C TRP A 8 -9.60 -6.61 0.84
N SER A 9 -8.69 -5.75 1.26
CA SER A 9 -7.52 -6.14 2.05
C SER A 9 -7.51 -5.32 3.34
N ARG A 10 -7.47 -6.01 4.47
CA ARG A 10 -7.45 -5.40 5.80
C ARG A 10 -6.22 -5.89 6.53
N GLN A 11 -5.41 -4.98 7.04
CA GLN A 11 -4.24 -5.34 7.83
C GLN A 11 -4.10 -4.44 9.04
N GLU A 12 -3.64 -5.03 10.15
CA GLU A 12 -3.17 -4.33 11.31
C GLU A 12 -1.71 -4.69 11.53
N MET A 13 -0.87 -3.68 11.62
CA MET A 13 0.57 -3.88 11.74
C MET A 13 1.23 -2.83 12.60
N THR A 14 2.42 -3.17 13.09
CA THR A 14 3.33 -2.25 13.76
C THR A 14 4.65 -2.26 13.00
N LEU A 15 5.12 -1.12 12.57
CA LEU A 15 6.45 -0.99 12.00
C LEU A 15 7.44 -0.77 13.16
N VAL A 16 8.30 -1.76 13.40
CA VAL A 16 9.24 -1.77 14.52
C VAL A 16 10.51 -1.04 14.16
N ARG A 17 11.02 -1.28 12.95
CA ARG A 17 12.23 -0.68 12.42
C ARG A 17 12.04 -0.36 10.94
N VAL A 18 12.64 0.73 10.50
CA VAL A 18 12.63 1.14 9.10
C VAL A 18 14.06 1.26 8.57
N ASN A 19 14.23 1.08 7.27
CA ASN A 19 15.51 1.25 6.57
C ASN A 19 16.04 2.69 6.70
N SER A 20 17.30 2.90 6.26
CA SER A 20 17.98 4.20 6.32
C SER A 20 17.27 5.30 5.53
N ALA A 21 16.53 4.96 4.48
CA ALA A 21 15.72 5.90 3.70
C ALA A 21 14.48 6.38 4.43
N LYS A 22 14.11 5.73 5.55
CA LYS A 22 12.90 6.01 6.34
C LYS A 22 11.61 5.97 5.50
N LYS A 23 11.60 5.09 4.52
CA LYS A 23 10.47 4.88 3.61
C LYS A 23 10.40 3.41 3.21
N VAL A 24 9.22 2.83 3.35
CA VAL A 24 8.98 1.43 3.02
C VAL A 24 7.54 1.24 2.55
N VAL A 25 7.34 0.38 1.55
CA VAL A 25 5.98 -0.03 1.14
C VAL A 25 5.41 -0.93 2.20
N VAL A 26 4.20 -0.63 2.67
CA VAL A 26 3.50 -1.42 3.71
C VAL A 26 2.25 -2.12 3.17
N ALA A 27 1.67 -1.60 2.09
CA ALA A 27 0.55 -2.24 1.41
C ALA A 27 0.56 -1.85 -0.08
N GLN A 28 0.05 -2.73 -0.93
CA GLN A 28 -0.09 -2.39 -2.34
C GLN A 28 -1.19 -3.22 -3.01
N VAL A 29 -1.74 -2.66 -4.06
CA VAL A 29 -2.45 -3.40 -5.10
C VAL A 29 -1.43 -3.65 -6.21
N HIS A 30 -1.06 -4.91 -6.38
CA HIS A 30 -0.10 -5.33 -7.40
C HIS A 30 -0.83 -5.88 -8.61
N VAL A 31 -0.20 -5.83 -9.77
CA VAL A 31 -0.74 -6.42 -11.00
C VAL A 31 0.16 -7.56 -11.46
N LYS A 32 -0.45 -8.68 -11.80
CA LYS A 32 0.28 -9.86 -12.29
C LYS A 32 0.94 -9.56 -13.63
N ASN A 33 2.17 -10.02 -13.79
CA ASN A 33 2.98 -9.86 -15.01
C ASN A 33 3.27 -8.41 -15.41
N ALA A 34 3.32 -7.49 -14.43
CA ALA A 34 3.76 -6.12 -14.65
C ALA A 34 4.60 -5.63 -13.47
N THR A 35 5.47 -4.67 -13.74
CA THR A 35 6.44 -4.17 -12.75
C THR A 35 5.90 -2.99 -11.94
N THR A 36 4.91 -2.28 -12.45
CA THR A 36 4.38 -1.08 -11.81
C THR A 36 2.98 -1.33 -11.26
N PRO A 37 2.81 -1.39 -9.95
CA PRO A 37 1.50 -1.55 -9.34
C PRO A 37 0.66 -0.27 -9.46
N PRO A 38 -0.68 -0.38 -9.53
CA PRO A 38 -1.55 0.79 -9.54
C PRO A 38 -1.56 1.55 -8.22
N LEU A 39 -1.30 0.89 -7.10
CA LEU A 39 -1.28 1.52 -5.79
C LEU A 39 -0.15 0.97 -4.92
N LYS A 40 0.62 1.88 -4.34
CA LYS A 40 1.53 1.61 -3.22
C LYS A 40 1.17 2.52 -2.05
N VAL A 41 1.09 1.94 -0.86
CA VAL A 41 0.99 2.69 0.40
C VAL A 41 2.33 2.56 1.11
N PHE A 42 2.89 3.68 1.52
CA PHE A 42 4.18 3.76 2.19
C PHE A 42 4.02 4.21 3.63
N TRP A 43 4.82 3.63 4.52
CA TRP A 43 5.25 4.36 5.69
C TRP A 43 6.43 5.25 5.27
N ASN A 44 6.31 6.53 5.48
CA ASN A 44 7.25 7.51 4.95
C ASN A 44 7.53 8.59 6.01
N LYS A 45 8.66 8.46 6.70
CA LYS A 45 9.14 9.44 7.70
C LYS A 45 8.07 9.80 8.73
N GLY A 46 7.39 8.80 9.30
CA GLY A 46 6.39 8.98 10.36
C GLY A 46 4.96 9.22 9.90
N LYS A 47 4.65 9.03 8.62
CA LYS A 47 3.29 9.15 8.08
C LYS A 47 3.02 8.08 7.03
N LEU A 48 1.76 7.85 6.72
CA LEU A 48 1.36 7.03 5.59
C LEU A 48 1.14 7.92 4.38
N THR A 49 1.79 7.55 3.27
CA THR A 49 1.61 8.20 1.98
C THR A 49 1.22 7.17 0.93
N ALA A 50 0.66 7.61 -0.17
CA ALA A 50 0.31 6.71 -1.26
C ALA A 50 0.80 7.26 -2.59
N GLY A 51 1.16 6.34 -3.49
CA GLY A 51 1.37 6.61 -4.90
C GLY A 51 0.32 5.84 -5.69
N PHE A 52 -0.48 6.55 -6.46
CA PHE A 52 -1.56 5.98 -7.25
C PHE A 52 -1.37 6.27 -8.74
N ARG A 53 -1.50 5.23 -9.55
CA ARG A 53 -1.40 5.29 -11.00
C ARG A 53 -2.76 4.93 -11.59
N SER A 54 -3.47 5.91 -12.12
CA SER A 54 -4.82 5.74 -12.67
C SER A 54 -4.85 5.00 -14.00
N SER A 55 -3.77 5.07 -14.79
CA SER A 55 -3.66 4.46 -16.11
C SER A 55 -2.51 3.46 -16.17
N PHE A 56 -2.73 2.32 -16.82
CA PHE A 56 -1.66 1.34 -17.10
C PHE A 56 -0.69 1.84 -18.17
N THR A 57 -1.16 2.63 -19.10
CA THR A 57 -0.39 3.15 -20.24
C THR A 57 0.25 4.51 -19.99
N ASP A 58 -0.25 5.26 -19.02
CA ASP A 58 0.31 6.55 -18.60
C ASP A 58 1.16 6.35 -17.33
N PRO A 59 2.46 6.69 -17.34
CA PRO A 59 3.34 6.49 -16.20
C PRO A 59 3.13 7.49 -15.05
N VAL A 60 2.23 8.45 -15.16
CA VAL A 60 2.01 9.48 -14.14
C VAL A 60 1.49 8.85 -12.85
N ILE A 61 2.17 9.19 -11.75
CA ILE A 61 1.82 8.74 -10.39
C ILE A 61 1.36 9.95 -9.58
N ASN A 62 0.16 9.85 -9.01
CA ASN A 62 -0.35 10.81 -8.05
C ASN A 62 0.11 10.42 -6.65
N ASN A 63 0.92 11.26 -6.01
CA ASN A 63 1.42 11.05 -4.65
C ASN A 63 0.65 11.94 -3.68
N PHE A 64 0.21 11.38 -2.56
CA PHE A 64 -0.53 12.12 -1.54
C PHE A 64 -0.34 11.50 -0.16
N THR A 65 -0.63 12.30 0.88
CA THR A 65 -0.62 11.82 2.26
C THR A 65 -1.94 11.15 2.60
N VAL A 66 -1.86 9.96 3.19
CA VAL A 66 -3.02 9.19 3.66
C VAL A 66 -3.33 9.52 5.11
N LEU A 67 -2.32 9.47 5.97
CA LEU A 67 -2.48 9.72 7.40
C LEU A 67 -1.18 10.27 7.98
N GLU A 68 -1.27 11.39 8.69
CA GLU A 68 -0.15 11.96 9.43
C GLU A 68 0.08 11.25 10.77
N ASN A 69 1.25 11.42 11.35
CA ASN A 69 1.60 10.98 12.71
C ASN A 69 1.36 9.48 12.94
N VAL A 70 2.08 8.65 12.20
CA VAL A 70 2.15 7.20 12.38
C VAL A 70 3.55 6.84 12.86
N PRO A 71 3.82 6.88 14.18
CA PRO A 71 5.17 6.64 14.69
C PRO A 71 5.55 5.16 14.64
N LEU A 72 6.86 4.89 14.65
CA LEU A 72 7.37 3.53 14.85
C LEU A 72 6.88 2.97 16.19
N GLY A 73 6.66 1.67 16.26
CA GLY A 73 6.26 0.98 17.47
C GLY A 73 4.77 1.13 17.83
N VAL A 74 4.00 1.87 17.06
CA VAL A 74 2.57 2.10 17.29
C VAL A 74 1.75 1.35 16.23
N PRO A 75 0.75 0.54 16.64
CA PRO A 75 -0.11 -0.18 15.70
C PRO A 75 -0.91 0.77 14.80
N PHE A 76 -1.05 0.40 13.55
CA PHE A 76 -1.95 1.07 12.60
C PHE A 76 -2.67 0.05 11.72
N LYS A 77 -3.82 0.45 11.21
CA LYS A 77 -4.63 -0.36 10.30
C LYS A 77 -4.68 0.29 8.93
N ILE A 78 -4.64 -0.53 7.89
CA ILE A 78 -4.87 -0.13 6.51
C ILE A 78 -5.95 -1.04 5.93
N THR A 79 -6.97 -0.43 5.34
CA THR A 79 -7.97 -1.13 4.55
C THR A 79 -7.92 -0.61 3.12
N LEU A 80 -7.68 -1.50 2.19
CA LEU A 80 -7.79 -1.25 0.75
C LEU A 80 -9.07 -1.88 0.25
N HIS A 81 -9.84 -1.15 -0.53
CA HIS A 81 -11.05 -1.64 -1.17
C HIS A 81 -11.00 -1.32 -2.66
N VAL A 82 -11.13 -2.35 -3.47
CA VAL A 82 -11.16 -2.23 -4.94
C VAL A 82 -12.48 -2.82 -5.44
N THR A 83 -13.18 -2.08 -6.27
CA THR A 83 -14.42 -2.56 -6.90
C THR A 83 -14.17 -3.02 -8.33
N LYS A 84 -15.03 -3.88 -8.84
CA LYS A 84 -15.04 -4.31 -10.24
C LYS A 84 -15.13 -3.13 -11.22
N ALA A 85 -15.77 -2.04 -10.80
CA ALA A 85 -15.86 -0.81 -11.59
C ALA A 85 -14.57 0.02 -11.59
N GLY A 86 -13.53 -0.41 -10.84
CA GLY A 86 -12.22 0.27 -10.79
C GLY A 86 -12.12 1.39 -9.75
N SER A 87 -13.06 1.48 -8.81
CA SER A 87 -12.93 2.39 -7.66
C SER A 87 -11.95 1.79 -6.65
N VAL A 88 -11.03 2.61 -6.15
CA VAL A 88 -10.06 2.23 -5.13
C VAL A 88 -10.16 3.20 -3.97
N THR A 89 -10.37 2.66 -2.76
CA THR A 89 -10.39 3.45 -1.54
C THR A 89 -9.31 2.97 -0.57
N ILE A 90 -8.72 3.91 0.15
CA ILE A 90 -7.72 3.67 1.18
C ILE A 90 -8.28 4.24 2.49
N ASN A 91 -8.41 3.39 3.49
CA ASN A 91 -8.73 3.81 4.85
C ASN A 91 -7.59 3.41 5.77
N ALA A 92 -7.12 4.34 6.57
CA ALA A 92 -6.10 4.10 7.56
C ALA A 92 -6.55 4.59 8.94
N LEU A 93 -6.07 3.93 9.98
CA LEU A 93 -6.39 4.25 11.36
C LEU A 93 -5.12 4.09 12.21
N CYS A 94 -4.79 5.12 12.99
CA CYS A 94 -3.71 5.08 13.98
C CYS A 94 -4.10 5.91 15.20
N GLU A 95 -4.06 5.31 16.38
CA GLU A 95 -4.39 5.98 17.64
C GLU A 95 -5.74 6.73 17.59
N GLY A 96 -6.77 6.10 17.05
CA GLY A 96 -8.12 6.69 16.94
C GLY A 96 -8.30 7.72 15.84
N ARG A 97 -7.24 8.12 15.13
CA ARG A 97 -7.29 9.05 14.01
C ARG A 97 -7.47 8.29 12.70
N LYS A 98 -8.44 8.72 11.91
CA LYS A 98 -8.78 8.11 10.62
C LYS A 98 -8.28 8.97 9.47
N SER A 99 -7.90 8.30 8.38
CA SER A 99 -7.65 8.96 7.10
C SER A 99 -8.96 9.51 6.51
N ASP A 100 -8.81 10.54 5.67
CA ASP A 100 -9.90 11.14 4.91
C ASP A 100 -9.43 11.29 3.45
N CYS A 101 -9.35 10.16 2.75
CA CYS A 101 -8.91 10.11 1.37
C CYS A 101 -10.10 9.98 0.43
N PRO A 102 -10.18 10.78 -0.65
CA PRO A 102 -11.20 10.58 -1.67
C PRO A 102 -10.99 9.24 -2.40
N ALA A 103 -12.06 8.68 -2.93
CA ALA A 103 -11.99 7.51 -3.78
C ALA A 103 -11.18 7.82 -5.05
N LEU A 104 -10.35 6.84 -5.43
CA LEU A 104 -9.50 6.89 -6.62
C LEU A 104 -10.13 6.06 -7.73
N LYS A 105 -9.79 6.34 -8.97
CA LYS A 105 -10.35 5.63 -10.12
C LYS A 105 -9.28 5.06 -11.02
N LEU A 106 -9.31 3.74 -11.21
CA LEU A 106 -8.58 3.06 -12.28
C LEU A 106 -9.32 3.25 -13.59
N ASP A 107 -8.61 3.63 -14.64
CA ASP A 107 -9.22 3.79 -15.96
C ASP A 107 -9.35 2.45 -16.71
N SER A 108 -9.88 2.49 -17.92
CA SER A 108 -10.13 1.29 -18.73
C SER A 108 -8.86 0.56 -19.18
N THR A 109 -7.68 1.18 -19.10
CA THR A 109 -6.41 0.54 -19.47
C THR A 109 -6.01 -0.58 -18.51
N TRP A 110 -6.59 -0.60 -17.31
CA TRP A 110 -6.42 -1.67 -16.34
C TRP A 110 -7.40 -2.84 -16.53
N ARG A 111 -8.34 -2.73 -17.47
CA ARG A 111 -9.30 -3.80 -17.76
C ARG A 111 -8.57 -5.08 -18.15
N ASP A 112 -9.11 -6.21 -17.73
CA ASP A 112 -8.57 -7.55 -17.99
C ASP A 112 -7.22 -7.84 -17.33
N ARG A 113 -6.75 -6.98 -16.41
CA ARG A 113 -5.59 -7.23 -15.58
C ARG A 113 -5.98 -7.99 -14.32
N ILE A 114 -5.06 -8.81 -13.84
CA ILE A 114 -5.24 -9.58 -12.60
C ILE A 114 -4.51 -8.85 -11.49
N PHE A 115 -5.23 -8.50 -10.43
CA PHE A 115 -4.69 -7.79 -9.27
C PHE A 115 -4.48 -8.73 -8.10
N GLN A 116 -3.54 -8.37 -7.25
CA GLN A 116 -3.23 -9.05 -5.99
C GLN A 116 -2.98 -7.99 -4.91
N PHE A 117 -3.44 -8.28 -3.70
CA PHE A 117 -3.06 -7.47 -2.54
C PHE A 117 -1.75 -7.96 -1.95
N HIS A 118 -0.86 -7.04 -1.61
CA HIS A 118 0.35 -7.32 -0.87
C HIS A 118 0.39 -6.47 0.40
N GLY A 119 0.81 -7.07 1.52
CA GLY A 119 1.01 -6.40 2.79
C GLY A 119 2.32 -6.84 3.43
N GLY A 120 2.87 -6.02 4.30
CA GLY A 120 4.13 -6.29 4.98
C GLY A 120 5.10 -5.13 4.87
N VAL A 121 6.37 -5.42 4.65
CA VAL A 121 7.40 -4.40 4.40
C VAL A 121 8.17 -4.74 3.14
N TYR A 122 8.25 -3.77 2.24
CA TYR A 122 9.03 -3.88 1.01
C TYR A 122 9.95 -2.66 0.88
N ASN A 123 11.22 -2.88 1.13
CA ASN A 123 12.24 -1.85 0.97
C ASN A 123 12.43 -1.52 -0.52
N GLN A 124 12.48 -0.23 -0.83
CA GLN A 124 12.78 0.27 -2.17
C GLN A 124 14.12 1.00 -2.16
N ILE A 125 15.16 0.31 -1.71
CA ILE A 125 16.56 0.77 -1.75
C ILE A 125 17.38 -0.22 -2.56
N ASP A 126 18.36 0.29 -3.29
CA ASP A 126 19.30 -0.55 -4.03
C ASP A 126 20.40 -1.01 -3.08
N TYR A 127 20.41 -2.30 -2.78
CA TYR A 127 21.45 -2.90 -1.97
C TYR A 127 22.73 -3.09 -2.78
N ASN A 128 23.86 -2.69 -2.21
CA ASN A 128 25.18 -2.87 -2.81
C ASN A 128 26.22 -3.17 -1.72
N ALA A 129 27.50 -3.31 -2.10
CA ALA A 129 28.57 -3.65 -1.17
C ALA A 129 28.80 -2.62 -0.04
N LYS A 130 28.29 -1.41 -0.18
CA LYS A 130 28.38 -0.34 0.83
C LYS A 130 27.16 -0.26 1.72
N THR A 131 26.07 -1.00 1.42
CA THR A 131 24.88 -1.04 2.24
C THR A 131 25.16 -1.78 3.54
N ALA A 132 24.78 -1.19 4.68
CA ALA A 132 24.91 -1.86 5.97
C ALA A 132 24.09 -3.16 5.99
N LEU A 133 24.63 -4.22 6.58
CA LEU A 133 23.99 -5.55 6.60
C LEU A 133 22.65 -5.56 7.33
N ASP A 134 22.46 -4.64 8.27
CA ASP A 134 21.24 -4.46 9.05
C ASP A 134 20.31 -3.37 8.50
N ASP A 135 20.63 -2.79 7.33
CA ASP A 135 19.77 -1.78 6.69
C ASP A 135 18.52 -2.44 6.10
N GLY A 136 17.50 -2.51 6.89
CA GLY A 136 16.23 -3.13 6.52
C GLY A 136 15.09 -2.65 7.40
N SER A 137 13.90 -3.17 7.13
CA SER A 137 12.69 -2.84 7.87
C SER A 137 12.12 -4.09 8.52
N VAL A 138 11.54 -3.90 9.71
CA VAL A 138 10.90 -4.97 10.49
C VAL A 138 9.50 -4.53 10.86
N CYS A 139 8.52 -5.37 10.58
CA CYS A 139 7.14 -5.17 11.03
C CYS A 139 6.62 -6.41 11.75
N VAL A 140 5.62 -6.17 12.59
CA VAL A 140 4.77 -7.20 13.16
C VAL A 140 3.39 -7.05 12.56
N ILE A 141 2.91 -8.09 11.88
CA ILE A 141 1.55 -8.14 11.34
C ILE A 141 0.68 -8.84 12.36
N ARG A 142 -0.30 -8.14 12.92
CA ARG A 142 -1.22 -8.68 13.89
C ARG A 142 -2.42 -9.36 13.24
N SER A 143 -2.90 -8.79 12.15
CA SER A 143 -3.96 -9.41 11.34
C SER A 143 -3.77 -9.05 9.86
N LEU A 144 -4.09 -9.99 9.01
CA LEU A 144 -4.12 -9.81 7.55
C LEU A 144 -5.28 -10.62 7.00
N GLU A 145 -6.21 -9.95 6.37
CA GLU A 145 -7.41 -10.55 5.80
C GLU A 145 -7.65 -10.03 4.40
N THR A 146 -8.02 -10.91 3.50
CA THR A 146 -8.53 -10.57 2.17
C THR A 146 -9.90 -11.19 1.98
N THR A 147 -10.85 -10.41 1.46
CA THR A 147 -12.19 -10.89 1.13
C THR A 147 -12.59 -10.47 -0.27
N HIS A 148 -13.43 -11.29 -0.89
CA HIS A 148 -13.96 -11.10 -2.24
C HIS A 148 -15.47 -11.37 -2.20
N GLU A 149 -16.28 -10.39 -2.54
CA GLU A 149 -17.75 -10.43 -2.45
C GLU A 149 -18.42 -10.00 -3.74
#